data_0c4f16dda47f79d0af9d2f6467617a09
#
_entry.id   0c4f16dda47f79d0af9d2f6467617a09
#
_cell.length_a   1.000
_cell.length_b   1.000
_cell.length_c   1.000
_cell.angle_alpha   90.00
_cell.angle_beta   90.00
_cell.angle_gamma   90.00
#
_symmetry.space_group_name_H-M   'P 1'
#
loop_
_entity.id
_entity.type
_entity.pdbx_description
1 polymer ?
#
loop_
_entity_poly.entity_id
_entity_poly.type
_entity_poly.pdbx_seq_one_letter_code
_entity_poly.pdbx_strand_id
1 'polypeptide(L)'
;MTISVIDIGTTSIKTIIARKEPDSGELNVIGVSDIENTGLRKSSIVDIDRTISTIKKSVEQAKLMAGIDVKNLHASIGGDSILGFTGKGVVVTSSSTPITDNDVMRVIESTKTNSNMDDEILHVLPISYNVDKHPDIMNPVGLRGKQLQAETLIIAVPTITLQNFSNAIERAGYIHDEFIVQQVAAYNSILDSEERELGVALIDIGGGTTKISVFYNNAMRYVATIR
;
A
#
# COMPACT_ATOMS: atom_id res chain seq x y z
N MET A 1 -2.11 -20.90 -6.35
CA MET A 1 -2.89 -19.86 -5.64
C MET A 1 -3.21 -18.77 -6.65
N THR A 2 -4.46 -18.25 -6.66
CA THR A 2 -4.86 -17.15 -7.57
C THR A 2 -4.93 -15.86 -6.78
N ILE A 3 -4.45 -14.77 -7.36
CA ILE A 3 -4.45 -13.41 -6.81
C ILE A 3 -5.19 -12.53 -7.80
N SER A 4 -6.15 -11.75 -7.33
CA SER A 4 -6.93 -10.82 -8.14
C SER A 4 -6.79 -9.41 -7.57
N VAL A 5 -6.38 -8.47 -8.40
CA VAL A 5 -6.11 -7.09 -8.02
C VAL A 5 -6.95 -6.15 -8.87
N ILE A 6 -7.51 -5.13 -8.24
CA ILE A 6 -8.20 -4.04 -8.94
C ILE A 6 -7.55 -2.71 -8.61
N ASP A 7 -7.21 -1.93 -9.64
CA ASP A 7 -6.75 -0.55 -9.54
C ASP A 7 -7.88 0.40 -9.93
N ILE A 8 -8.37 1.19 -8.97
CA ILE A 8 -9.50 2.09 -9.17
C ILE A 8 -8.98 3.49 -9.43
N GLY A 9 -8.68 3.75 -10.71
CA GLY A 9 -8.12 5.03 -11.16
C GLY A 9 -9.16 6.03 -11.66
N THR A 10 -8.75 7.29 -11.79
CA THR A 10 -9.64 8.39 -12.26
C THR A 10 -10.11 8.19 -13.69
N THR A 11 -9.22 7.79 -14.60
CA THR A 11 -9.52 7.65 -16.03
C THR A 11 -9.82 6.23 -16.44
N SER A 12 -9.34 5.24 -15.70
CA SER A 12 -9.65 3.83 -15.96
C SER A 12 -9.64 3.01 -14.69
N ILE A 13 -10.36 1.90 -14.72
CA ILE A 13 -10.32 0.84 -13.72
C ILE A 13 -9.68 -0.38 -14.38
N LYS A 14 -8.61 -0.88 -13.77
CA LYS A 14 -7.85 -2.03 -14.25
C LYS A 14 -8.02 -3.20 -13.32
N THR A 15 -8.17 -4.39 -13.89
CA THR A 15 -8.18 -5.64 -13.12
C THR A 15 -7.12 -6.58 -13.66
N ILE A 16 -6.34 -7.16 -12.77
CA ILE A 16 -5.34 -8.18 -13.09
C ILE A 16 -5.65 -9.43 -12.28
N ILE A 17 -5.68 -10.57 -12.96
CA ILE A 17 -5.78 -11.88 -12.33
C ILE A 17 -4.49 -12.64 -12.65
N ALA A 18 -3.79 -13.07 -11.60
CA ALA A 18 -2.53 -13.80 -11.72
C ALA A 18 -2.60 -15.11 -10.96
N ARG A 19 -1.87 -16.12 -11.47
CA ARG A 19 -1.65 -17.41 -10.82
C ARG A 19 -0.23 -17.46 -10.30
N LYS A 20 -0.07 -17.75 -9.02
CA LYS A 20 1.23 -17.99 -8.40
C LYS A 20 1.61 -19.45 -8.60
N GLU A 21 2.74 -19.69 -9.26
CA GLU A 21 3.29 -21.03 -9.44
C GLU A 21 3.79 -21.57 -8.08
N PRO A 22 3.44 -22.84 -7.76
CA PRO A 22 3.78 -23.42 -6.45
C PRO A 22 5.29 -23.52 -6.20
N ASP A 23 6.04 -23.90 -7.24
CA ASP A 23 7.46 -24.25 -7.11
C ASP A 23 8.40 -23.04 -7.24
N SER A 24 8.14 -22.14 -8.19
CA SER A 24 8.97 -20.95 -8.44
C SER A 24 8.51 -19.71 -7.65
N GLY A 25 7.26 -19.68 -7.22
CA GLY A 25 6.62 -18.49 -6.66
C GLY A 25 6.34 -17.40 -7.68
N GLU A 26 6.59 -17.64 -8.96
CA GLU A 26 6.39 -16.72 -10.08
C GLU A 26 4.91 -16.42 -10.29
N LEU A 27 4.61 -15.18 -10.66
CA LEU A 27 3.25 -14.72 -10.95
C LEU A 27 3.00 -14.72 -12.45
N ASN A 28 2.14 -15.63 -12.91
CA ASN A 28 1.67 -15.68 -14.28
C ASN A 28 0.36 -14.91 -14.41
N VAL A 29 0.36 -13.81 -15.17
CA VAL A 29 -0.84 -13.05 -15.47
C VAL A 29 -1.69 -13.83 -16.45
N ILE A 30 -2.93 -14.15 -16.05
CA ILE A 30 -3.88 -14.96 -16.81
C ILE A 30 -5.12 -14.20 -17.26
N GLY A 31 -5.38 -13.03 -16.67
CA GLY A 31 -6.49 -12.15 -17.05
C GLY A 31 -6.18 -10.70 -16.79
N VAL A 32 -6.53 -9.84 -17.75
CA VAL A 32 -6.31 -8.39 -17.66
C VAL A 32 -7.52 -7.67 -18.24
N SER A 33 -7.85 -6.54 -17.64
CA SER A 33 -8.79 -5.57 -18.22
C SER A 33 -8.34 -4.15 -17.94
N ASP A 34 -8.75 -3.23 -18.82
CA ASP A 34 -8.58 -1.78 -18.66
C ASP A 34 -9.86 -1.11 -19.20
N ILE A 35 -10.70 -0.61 -18.31
CA ILE A 35 -12.01 -0.04 -18.66
C ILE A 35 -12.02 1.44 -18.33
N GLU A 36 -12.37 2.27 -19.30
CA GLU A 36 -12.53 3.70 -19.10
C GLU A 36 -13.50 3.99 -17.94
N ASN A 37 -13.09 4.87 -17.05
CA ASN A 37 -13.85 5.26 -15.87
C ASN A 37 -14.19 6.76 -15.92
N THR A 38 -15.45 7.06 -15.66
CA THR A 38 -15.97 8.44 -15.55
C THR A 38 -16.66 8.69 -14.20
N GLY A 39 -16.61 7.71 -13.30
CA GLY A 39 -17.19 7.78 -11.97
C GLY A 39 -16.30 8.47 -10.93
N LEU A 40 -15.02 8.70 -11.26
CA LEU A 40 -14.06 9.36 -10.38
C LEU A 40 -13.61 10.71 -10.94
N ARG A 41 -13.32 11.65 -10.03
CA ARG A 41 -12.66 12.90 -10.33
C ARG A 41 -11.59 13.18 -9.30
N LYS A 42 -10.34 13.42 -9.74
CA LYS A 42 -9.19 13.64 -8.83
C LYS A 42 -9.08 12.52 -7.77
N SER A 43 -9.24 11.28 -8.23
CA SER A 43 -9.22 10.06 -7.40
C SER A 43 -10.31 9.95 -6.33
N SER A 44 -11.32 10.82 -6.34
CA SER A 44 -12.49 10.72 -5.45
C SER A 44 -13.72 10.26 -6.25
N ILE A 45 -14.56 9.42 -5.66
CA ILE A 45 -15.81 8.95 -6.27
C ILE A 45 -16.78 10.14 -6.33
N VAL A 46 -17.22 10.51 -7.55
CA VAL A 46 -18.22 11.56 -7.79
C VAL A 46 -19.53 11.00 -8.36
N ASP A 47 -19.49 9.78 -8.88
CA ASP A 47 -20.66 9.01 -9.34
C ASP A 47 -20.48 7.55 -8.96
N ILE A 48 -21.18 7.15 -7.90
CA ILE A 48 -21.03 5.81 -7.32
C ILE A 48 -21.56 4.72 -8.27
N ASP A 49 -22.67 4.97 -8.96
CA ASP A 49 -23.30 3.97 -9.81
C ASP A 49 -22.50 3.72 -11.09
N ARG A 50 -21.89 4.76 -11.65
CA ARG A 50 -20.91 4.60 -12.75
C ARG A 50 -19.67 3.83 -12.27
N THR A 51 -19.15 4.16 -11.09
CA THR A 51 -17.99 3.44 -10.52
C THR A 51 -18.31 1.96 -10.34
N ILE A 52 -19.46 1.61 -9.76
CA ILE A 52 -19.92 0.23 -9.59
C ILE A 52 -20.02 -0.50 -10.93
N SER A 53 -20.63 0.14 -11.92
CA SER A 53 -20.77 -0.44 -13.27
C SER A 53 -19.42 -0.70 -13.91
N THR A 54 -18.45 0.24 -13.76
CA THR A 54 -17.10 0.10 -14.31
C THR A 54 -16.30 -0.98 -13.60
N ILE A 55 -16.36 -1.07 -12.26
CA ILE A 55 -15.74 -2.15 -11.47
C ILE A 55 -16.25 -3.50 -11.98
N LYS A 56 -17.57 -3.66 -12.08
CA LYS A 56 -18.18 -4.91 -12.54
C LYS A 56 -17.71 -5.30 -13.94
N LYS A 57 -17.70 -4.36 -14.89
CA LYS A 57 -17.22 -4.60 -16.26
C LYS A 57 -15.76 -5.01 -16.28
N SER A 58 -14.91 -4.31 -15.51
CA SER A 58 -13.48 -4.59 -15.46
C SER A 58 -13.21 -6.00 -14.93
N VAL A 59 -13.81 -6.37 -13.80
CA VAL A 59 -13.59 -7.70 -13.22
C VAL A 59 -14.15 -8.79 -14.12
N GLU A 60 -15.35 -8.64 -14.68
CA GLU A 60 -15.95 -9.63 -15.58
C GLU A 60 -15.11 -9.84 -16.84
N GLN A 61 -14.54 -8.79 -17.42
CA GLN A 61 -13.66 -8.92 -18.59
C GLN A 61 -12.37 -9.68 -18.25
N ALA A 62 -11.75 -9.38 -17.11
CA ALA A 62 -10.54 -10.09 -16.67
C ALA A 62 -10.86 -11.58 -16.37
N LYS A 63 -12.01 -11.88 -15.75
CA LYS A 63 -12.49 -13.25 -15.51
C LYS A 63 -12.69 -14.03 -16.81
N LEU A 64 -13.31 -13.42 -17.82
CA LEU A 64 -13.51 -14.04 -19.13
C LEU A 64 -12.17 -14.40 -19.79
N MET A 65 -11.17 -13.52 -19.72
CA MET A 65 -9.84 -13.79 -20.23
C MET A 65 -9.13 -14.90 -19.44
N ALA A 66 -9.25 -14.86 -18.10
CA ALA A 66 -8.60 -15.84 -17.21
C ALA A 66 -9.26 -17.23 -17.25
N GLY A 67 -10.52 -17.34 -17.69
CA GLY A 67 -11.31 -18.58 -17.67
C GLY A 67 -11.64 -19.07 -16.24
N ILE A 68 -11.63 -18.20 -15.26
CA ILE A 68 -11.91 -18.54 -13.84
C ILE A 68 -12.84 -17.50 -13.20
N ASP A 69 -13.55 -17.93 -12.15
CA ASP A 69 -14.34 -17.02 -11.32
C ASP A 69 -13.50 -16.50 -10.16
N VAL A 70 -13.68 -15.21 -9.82
CA VAL A 70 -13.06 -14.57 -8.66
C VAL A 70 -14.11 -13.74 -7.92
N LYS A 71 -14.00 -13.72 -6.60
CA LYS A 71 -14.87 -12.92 -5.72
C LYS A 71 -14.07 -11.96 -4.85
N ASN A 72 -12.88 -12.36 -4.45
CA ASN A 72 -12.01 -11.57 -3.59
C ASN A 72 -11.05 -10.74 -4.43
N LEU A 73 -10.86 -9.49 -4.06
CA LEU A 73 -10.01 -8.53 -4.75
C LEU A 73 -9.09 -7.81 -3.74
N HIS A 74 -7.81 -7.70 -4.05
CA HIS A 74 -6.96 -6.69 -3.43
C HIS A 74 -7.17 -5.39 -4.20
N ALA A 75 -7.53 -4.31 -3.52
CA ALA A 75 -7.85 -3.05 -4.16
C ALA A 75 -6.74 -2.02 -3.97
N SER A 76 -6.24 -1.42 -5.06
CA SER A 76 -5.35 -0.27 -4.94
C SER A 76 -6.14 1.03 -4.93
N ILE A 77 -5.74 1.94 -4.05
CA ILE A 77 -6.31 3.27 -3.94
C ILE A 77 -5.23 4.34 -4.02
N GLY A 78 -5.59 5.47 -4.60
CA GLY A 78 -4.76 6.66 -4.69
C GLY A 78 -5.60 7.90 -4.46
N GLY A 79 -4.96 9.04 -4.36
CA GLY A 79 -5.66 10.32 -4.25
C GLY A 79 -4.99 11.27 -3.28
N ASP A 80 -5.51 12.47 -3.26
CA ASP A 80 -5.00 13.57 -2.44
C ASP A 80 -5.46 13.52 -0.98
N SER A 81 -6.36 12.61 -0.65
CA SER A 81 -6.75 12.30 0.73
C SER A 81 -5.74 11.38 1.45
N ILE A 82 -4.73 10.84 0.72
CA ILE A 82 -3.69 10.01 1.32
C ILE A 82 -2.73 10.91 2.10
N LEU A 83 -2.57 10.59 3.38
CA LEU A 83 -1.71 11.32 4.31
C LEU A 83 -0.47 10.48 4.61
N GLY A 84 0.72 11.06 4.39
CA GLY A 84 1.99 10.47 4.79
C GLY A 84 2.64 11.31 5.89
N PHE A 85 2.98 10.68 7.01
CA PHE A 85 3.66 11.35 8.12
C PHE A 85 4.64 10.42 8.83
N THR A 86 5.63 11.01 9.49
CA THR A 86 6.64 10.25 10.23
C THR A 86 6.15 9.93 11.63
N GLY A 87 6.19 8.63 11.98
CA GLY A 87 5.97 8.13 13.33
C GLY A 87 7.29 7.81 14.02
N LYS A 88 7.37 8.06 15.34
CA LYS A 88 8.51 7.65 16.17
C LYS A 88 8.00 6.85 17.36
N GLY A 89 8.62 5.70 17.57
CA GLY A 89 8.27 4.80 18.66
C GLY A 89 9.50 4.36 19.45
N VAL A 90 9.27 3.95 20.68
CA VAL A 90 10.32 3.51 21.61
C VAL A 90 9.80 2.36 22.45
N VAL A 91 10.62 1.32 22.58
CA VAL A 91 10.36 0.23 23.53
C VAL A 91 11.61 -0.09 24.34
N VAL A 92 11.40 -0.51 25.59
CA VAL A 92 12.47 -1.02 26.43
C VAL A 92 12.70 -2.49 26.05
N THR A 93 13.98 -2.84 25.88
CA THR A 93 14.47 -4.18 25.59
C THR A 93 15.43 -4.63 26.72
N SER A 94 15.85 -5.89 26.69
CA SER A 94 16.81 -6.41 27.65
C SER A 94 18.23 -6.45 27.09
N SER A 95 19.20 -5.90 27.81
CA SER A 95 20.61 -6.03 27.39
C SER A 95 21.14 -7.47 27.54
N SER A 96 20.44 -8.34 28.25
CA SER A 96 20.87 -9.74 28.45
C SER A 96 20.43 -10.66 27.30
N THR A 97 19.37 -10.30 26.57
CA THR A 97 18.85 -11.07 25.43
C THR A 97 18.94 -10.28 24.13
N PRO A 98 19.14 -10.93 22.98
CA PRO A 98 19.07 -10.25 21.69
C PRO A 98 17.67 -9.68 21.43
N ILE A 99 17.60 -8.59 20.68
CA ILE A 99 16.35 -8.03 20.12
C ILE A 99 15.74 -9.07 19.19
N THR A 100 14.43 -9.27 19.32
CA THR A 100 13.65 -10.24 18.56
C THR A 100 12.72 -9.54 17.56
N ASP A 101 12.15 -10.31 16.61
CA ASP A 101 11.11 -9.80 15.69
C ASP A 101 9.89 -9.27 16.47
N ASN A 102 9.58 -9.86 17.63
CA ASN A 102 8.49 -9.37 18.49
C ASN A 102 8.80 -7.97 19.08
N ASP A 103 10.05 -7.68 19.42
CA ASP A 103 10.45 -6.34 19.87
C ASP A 103 10.35 -5.32 18.73
N VAL A 104 10.70 -5.74 17.51
CA VAL A 104 10.55 -4.94 16.30
C VAL A 104 9.06 -4.65 16.03
N MET A 105 8.19 -5.66 16.10
CA MET A 105 6.75 -5.44 15.96
C MET A 105 6.20 -4.48 17.03
N ARG A 106 6.62 -4.61 18.27
CA ARG A 106 6.20 -3.72 19.38
C ARG A 106 6.64 -2.28 19.17
N VAL A 107 7.88 -2.04 18.72
CA VAL A 107 8.34 -0.68 18.47
C VAL A 107 7.65 -0.04 17.27
N ILE A 108 7.39 -0.80 16.22
CA ILE A 108 6.61 -0.34 15.06
C ILE A 108 5.18 0.02 15.51
N GLU A 109 4.52 -0.83 16.28
CA GLU A 109 3.18 -0.54 16.80
C GLU A 109 3.15 0.73 17.64
N SER A 110 4.20 0.99 18.44
CA SER A 110 4.30 2.21 19.26
C SER A 110 4.46 3.48 18.44
N THR A 111 4.77 3.41 17.13
CA THR A 111 4.87 4.59 16.26
C THR A 111 3.50 5.14 15.84
N LYS A 112 2.42 4.38 15.97
CA LYS A 112 1.07 4.74 15.49
C LYS A 112 0.33 5.75 16.38
N THR A 113 0.91 6.20 17.47
CA THR A 113 0.24 6.98 18.52
C THR A 113 -0.24 8.39 18.13
N ASN A 114 0.09 8.89 16.95
CA ASN A 114 -0.24 10.24 16.49
C ASN A 114 -1.24 10.28 15.31
N SER A 115 -1.96 9.18 15.03
CA SER A 115 -3.00 9.21 13.99
C SER A 115 -4.26 9.92 14.48
N ASN A 116 -4.90 10.71 13.61
CA ASN A 116 -6.22 11.26 13.88
C ASN A 116 -7.25 10.13 14.01
N MET A 117 -8.26 10.31 14.86
CA MET A 117 -9.31 9.28 15.08
C MET A 117 -10.15 8.98 13.82
N ASP A 118 -10.17 9.90 12.84
CA ASP A 118 -10.96 9.79 11.62
C ASP A 118 -10.19 9.15 10.44
N ASP A 119 -8.90 8.82 10.64
CA ASP A 119 -8.04 8.25 9.61
C ASP A 119 -7.73 6.79 9.92
N GLU A 120 -7.76 5.93 8.91
CA GLU A 120 -7.33 4.55 8.99
C GLU A 120 -5.89 4.40 8.48
N ILE A 121 -5.01 3.82 9.31
CA ILE A 121 -3.63 3.55 8.94
C ILE A 121 -3.60 2.32 8.04
N LEU A 122 -3.23 2.51 6.78
CA LEU A 122 -3.09 1.40 5.82
C LEU A 122 -1.67 0.81 5.81
N HIS A 123 -0.65 1.65 5.95
CA HIS A 123 0.74 1.18 5.93
C HIS A 123 1.56 1.84 7.03
N VAL A 124 2.45 1.04 7.64
CA VAL A 124 3.50 1.50 8.55
C VAL A 124 4.82 0.93 8.04
N LEU A 125 5.59 1.77 7.39
CA LEU A 125 6.81 1.39 6.68
C LEU A 125 8.02 1.82 7.49
N PRO A 126 8.87 0.89 7.96
CA PRO A 126 10.07 1.24 8.69
C PRO A 126 11.02 2.08 7.85
N ILE A 127 11.57 3.14 8.46
CA ILE A 127 12.58 4.01 7.86
C ILE A 127 13.96 3.64 8.41
N SER A 128 14.10 3.57 9.72
CA SER A 128 15.33 3.20 10.41
C SER A 128 15.05 2.82 11.87
N TYR A 129 16.01 2.16 12.48
CA TYR A 129 15.98 1.83 13.90
C TYR A 129 17.19 2.42 14.61
N ASN A 130 17.05 2.69 15.90
CA ASN A 130 18.16 3.05 16.78
C ASN A 130 18.18 2.07 17.96
N VAL A 131 19.37 1.55 18.28
CA VAL A 131 19.57 0.71 19.47
C VAL A 131 20.49 1.47 20.44
N ASP A 132 19.94 1.85 21.59
CA ASP A 132 20.58 2.74 22.57
C ASP A 132 21.04 4.05 21.91
N LYS A 133 22.39 4.23 21.72
CA LYS A 133 22.99 5.42 21.10
C LYS A 133 23.44 5.18 19.65
N HIS A 134 23.16 4.01 19.08
CA HIS A 134 23.57 3.66 17.72
C HIS A 134 22.40 3.93 16.76
N PRO A 135 22.49 4.98 15.93
CA PRO A 135 21.45 5.33 14.99
C PRO A 135 21.55 4.55 13.67
N ASP A 136 20.53 4.74 12.82
CA ASP A 136 20.49 4.33 11.41
C ASP A 136 20.70 2.81 11.18
N ILE A 137 20.20 2.00 12.10
CA ILE A 137 20.22 0.55 11.97
C ILE A 137 19.08 0.11 11.06
N MET A 138 19.39 -0.68 10.03
CA MET A 138 18.40 -1.21 9.07
C MET A 138 17.70 -2.46 9.61
N ASN A 139 18.43 -3.33 10.31
CA ASN A 139 17.87 -4.52 10.94
C ASN A 139 18.42 -4.67 12.37
N PRO A 140 17.59 -4.44 13.40
CA PRO A 140 18.02 -4.52 14.80
C PRO A 140 17.96 -5.95 15.38
N VAL A 141 17.34 -6.92 14.68
CA VAL A 141 17.19 -8.30 15.17
C VAL A 141 18.54 -8.96 15.40
N GLY A 142 18.72 -9.55 16.57
CA GLY A 142 19.98 -10.16 16.98
C GLY A 142 20.94 -9.22 17.71
N LEU A 143 20.77 -7.90 17.62
CA LEU A 143 21.56 -6.93 18.39
C LEU A 143 21.13 -6.94 19.87
N ARG A 144 21.97 -6.39 20.73
CA ARG A 144 21.68 -6.22 22.17
C ARG A 144 21.63 -4.74 22.52
N GLY A 145 20.65 -4.36 23.32
CA GLY A 145 20.50 -2.98 23.79
C GLY A 145 19.39 -2.91 24.83
N LYS A 146 19.34 -1.80 25.55
CA LYS A 146 18.29 -1.54 26.57
C LYS A 146 17.08 -0.83 25.97
N GLN A 147 17.24 -0.17 24.82
CA GLN A 147 16.21 0.62 24.18
C GLN A 147 16.28 0.39 22.68
N LEU A 148 15.12 0.08 22.11
CA LEU A 148 14.92 0.03 20.66
C LEU A 148 13.98 1.18 20.29
N GLN A 149 14.39 2.01 19.33
CA GLN A 149 13.58 3.06 18.74
C GLN A 149 13.36 2.74 17.26
N ALA A 150 12.19 3.12 16.75
CA ALA A 150 11.90 3.06 15.32
C ALA A 150 11.42 4.42 14.82
N GLU A 151 11.84 4.76 13.63
CA GLU A 151 11.24 5.79 12.80
C GLU A 151 10.52 5.13 11.64
N THR A 152 9.26 5.51 11.39
CA THR A 152 8.41 4.92 10.35
C THR A 152 7.75 5.99 9.50
N LEU A 153 7.50 5.69 8.24
CA LEU A 153 6.51 6.40 7.43
C LEU A 153 5.16 5.73 7.65
N ILE A 154 4.21 6.48 8.16
CA ILE A 154 2.81 6.06 8.35
C ILE A 154 2.01 6.64 7.20
N ILE A 155 1.23 5.78 6.53
CA ILE A 155 0.32 6.19 5.46
C ILE A 155 -1.11 5.91 5.93
N ALA A 156 -1.89 6.97 6.04
CA ALA A 156 -3.27 6.93 6.49
C ALA A 156 -4.22 7.51 5.45
N VAL A 157 -5.46 7.10 5.53
CA VAL A 157 -6.54 7.52 4.62
C VAL A 157 -7.80 7.78 5.45
N PRO A 158 -8.55 8.85 5.18
CA PRO A 158 -9.82 9.08 5.86
C PRO A 158 -10.75 7.88 5.75
N THR A 159 -11.28 7.41 6.87
CA THR A 159 -12.16 6.23 6.95
C THR A 159 -13.34 6.34 5.97
N ILE A 160 -13.92 7.55 5.81
CA ILE A 160 -15.02 7.76 4.87
C ILE A 160 -14.61 7.49 3.42
N THR A 161 -13.37 7.77 3.03
CA THR A 161 -12.85 7.45 1.69
C THR A 161 -12.83 5.94 1.47
N LEU A 162 -12.29 5.18 2.43
CA LEU A 162 -12.24 3.72 2.36
C LEU A 162 -13.65 3.12 2.30
N GLN A 163 -14.57 3.60 3.14
CA GLN A 163 -15.96 3.16 3.15
C GLN A 163 -16.65 3.36 1.79
N ASN A 164 -16.38 4.48 1.10
CA ASN A 164 -16.95 4.73 -0.22
C ASN A 164 -16.40 3.75 -1.28
N PHE A 165 -15.11 3.44 -1.26
CA PHE A 165 -14.53 2.45 -2.17
C PHE A 165 -15.00 1.03 -1.82
N SER A 166 -15.06 0.67 -0.53
CA SER A 166 -15.61 -0.60 -0.06
C SER A 166 -17.03 -0.81 -0.56
N ASN A 167 -17.91 0.18 -0.32
CA ASN A 167 -19.30 0.15 -0.77
C ASN A 167 -19.41 -0.02 -2.31
N ALA A 168 -18.53 0.64 -3.08
CA ALA A 168 -18.54 0.49 -4.53
C ALA A 168 -18.18 -0.94 -4.97
N ILE A 169 -17.15 -1.54 -4.35
CA ILE A 169 -16.69 -2.91 -4.64
C ILE A 169 -17.77 -3.93 -4.22
N GLU A 170 -18.32 -3.80 -3.02
CA GLU A 170 -19.35 -4.70 -2.49
C GLU A 170 -20.64 -4.65 -3.32
N ARG A 171 -21.12 -3.46 -3.69
CA ARG A 171 -22.27 -3.29 -4.58
C ARG A 171 -22.02 -3.78 -6.00
N ALA A 172 -20.76 -3.83 -6.44
CA ALA A 172 -20.41 -4.48 -7.70
C ALA A 172 -20.45 -6.02 -7.63
N GLY A 173 -20.61 -6.60 -6.43
CA GLY A 173 -20.74 -8.04 -6.18
C GLY A 173 -19.45 -8.74 -5.77
N TYR A 174 -18.44 -7.97 -5.35
CA TYR A 174 -17.11 -8.49 -4.96
C TYR A 174 -16.81 -8.19 -3.49
N ILE A 175 -15.80 -8.86 -2.97
CA ILE A 175 -15.27 -8.68 -1.61
C ILE A 175 -13.87 -8.11 -1.77
N HIS A 176 -13.54 -7.04 -1.07
CA HIS A 176 -12.15 -6.60 -0.97
C HIS A 176 -11.49 -7.21 0.27
N ASP A 177 -10.30 -7.76 0.10
CA ASP A 177 -9.53 -8.34 1.20
C ASP A 177 -8.76 -7.25 1.95
N GLU A 178 -8.15 -6.31 1.21
CA GLU A 178 -7.40 -5.18 1.76
C GLU A 178 -7.30 -4.03 0.75
N PHE A 179 -7.02 -2.84 1.26
CA PHE A 179 -6.64 -1.68 0.46
C PHE A 179 -5.12 -1.48 0.50
N ILE A 180 -4.54 -1.27 -0.68
CA ILE A 180 -3.12 -0.96 -0.83
C ILE A 180 -2.99 0.42 -1.48
N VAL A 181 -2.16 1.28 -0.90
CA VAL A 181 -1.90 2.60 -1.49
C VAL A 181 -1.08 2.43 -2.77
N GLN A 182 -1.52 3.08 -3.88
CA GLN A 182 -0.92 2.95 -5.21
C GLN A 182 0.59 3.20 -5.21
N GLN A 183 1.07 4.18 -4.43
CA GLN A 183 2.50 4.46 -4.29
C GLN A 183 3.27 3.27 -3.68
N VAL A 184 2.65 2.57 -2.72
CA VAL A 184 3.23 1.37 -2.08
C VAL A 184 3.22 0.18 -3.03
N ALA A 185 2.17 0.03 -3.84
CA ALA A 185 2.10 -1.04 -4.85
C ALA A 185 3.13 -0.83 -5.97
N ALA A 186 3.30 0.41 -6.44
CA ALA A 186 4.12 0.74 -7.60
C ALA A 186 5.62 0.52 -7.35
N TYR A 187 6.16 0.91 -6.20
CA TYR A 187 7.61 0.89 -6.01
C TYR A 187 8.20 -0.52 -6.04
N ASN A 188 7.47 -1.52 -5.55
CA ASN A 188 7.94 -2.91 -5.52
C ASN A 188 8.10 -3.52 -6.92
N SER A 189 7.39 -2.98 -7.91
CA SER A 189 7.41 -3.50 -9.28
C SER A 189 8.24 -2.65 -10.25
N ILE A 190 8.58 -1.41 -9.88
CA ILE A 190 9.22 -0.44 -10.78
C ILE A 190 10.68 -0.18 -10.39
N LEU A 191 10.96 -0.05 -9.07
CA LEU A 191 12.27 0.35 -8.57
C LEU A 191 13.11 -0.86 -8.18
N ASP A 192 14.36 -0.87 -8.59
CA ASP A 192 15.34 -1.83 -8.10
C ASP A 192 15.91 -1.43 -6.72
N SER A 193 16.74 -2.31 -6.13
CA SER A 193 17.33 -2.07 -4.81
C SER A 193 18.40 -0.98 -4.83
N GLU A 194 19.16 -0.85 -5.92
CA GLU A 194 20.23 0.14 -6.03
C GLU A 194 19.66 1.55 -6.13
N GLU A 195 18.60 1.75 -6.92
CA GLU A 195 17.87 3.02 -7.00
C GLU A 195 17.34 3.44 -5.64
N ARG A 196 16.72 2.51 -4.90
CA ARG A 196 16.17 2.79 -3.57
C ARG A 196 17.24 3.09 -2.53
N GLU A 197 18.42 2.47 -2.64
CA GLU A 197 19.53 2.71 -1.74
C GLU A 197 20.16 4.08 -1.98
N LEU A 198 20.46 4.41 -3.23
CA LEU A 198 21.11 5.67 -3.62
C LEU A 198 20.22 6.89 -3.48
N GLY A 199 18.92 6.71 -3.62
CA GLY A 199 17.91 7.76 -3.55
C GLY A 199 17.23 8.01 -4.88
N VAL A 200 15.90 7.85 -4.89
CA VAL A 200 15.08 8.02 -6.09
C VAL A 200 13.74 8.64 -5.75
N ALA A 201 13.21 9.45 -6.66
CA ALA A 201 11.83 9.91 -6.63
C ALA A 201 11.03 9.19 -7.72
N LEU A 202 10.01 8.45 -7.32
CA LEU A 202 9.04 7.84 -8.22
C LEU A 202 7.87 8.80 -8.41
N ILE A 203 7.62 9.22 -9.65
CA ILE A 203 6.54 10.14 -10.01
C ILE A 203 5.55 9.39 -10.91
N ASP A 204 4.31 9.24 -10.44
CA ASP A 204 3.20 8.64 -11.18
C ASP A 204 2.23 9.75 -11.62
N ILE A 205 2.19 10.05 -12.92
CA ILE A 205 1.35 11.08 -13.53
C ILE A 205 0.08 10.41 -14.03
N GLY A 206 -0.97 10.43 -13.19
CA GLY A 206 -2.27 9.89 -13.52
C GLY A 206 -3.22 10.88 -14.19
N GLY A 207 -4.42 10.42 -14.53
CA GLY A 207 -5.44 11.23 -15.20
C GLY A 207 -6.12 12.29 -14.32
N GLY A 208 -5.94 12.25 -13.01
CA GLY A 208 -6.57 13.22 -12.08
C GLY A 208 -5.64 13.74 -10.99
N THR A 209 -4.55 13.05 -10.75
CA THR A 209 -3.57 13.37 -9.70
C THR A 209 -2.17 12.92 -10.12
N THR A 210 -1.15 13.62 -9.65
CA THR A 210 0.26 13.19 -9.73
C THR A 210 0.71 12.76 -8.35
N LYS A 211 1.24 11.53 -8.24
CA LYS A 211 1.70 10.93 -7.00
C LYS A 211 3.23 10.95 -6.96
N ILE A 212 3.78 11.27 -5.82
CA ILE A 212 5.23 11.35 -5.60
C ILE A 212 5.59 10.46 -4.43
N SER A 213 6.62 9.63 -4.61
CA SER A 213 7.22 8.84 -3.53
C SER A 213 8.72 9.03 -3.56
N VAL A 214 9.34 9.26 -2.41
CA VAL A 214 10.79 9.45 -2.29
C VAL A 214 11.39 8.31 -1.48
N PHE A 215 12.48 7.74 -2.00
CA PHE A 215 13.21 6.64 -1.37
C PHE A 215 14.65 7.06 -1.11
N TYR A 216 15.21 6.55 -0.03
CA TYR A 216 16.61 6.68 0.32
C TYR A 216 16.98 5.62 1.37
N ASN A 217 18.17 5.01 1.24
CA ASN A 217 18.61 3.89 2.07
C ASN A 217 17.57 2.76 2.14
N ASN A 218 17.07 2.32 0.98
CA ASN A 218 16.06 1.28 0.81
C ASN A 218 14.72 1.51 1.56
N ALA A 219 14.48 2.69 2.09
CA ALA A 219 13.25 3.04 2.79
C ALA A 219 12.46 4.12 2.05
N MET A 220 11.14 3.98 2.04
CA MET A 220 10.24 5.05 1.60
C MET A 220 10.24 6.14 2.67
N ARG A 221 10.65 7.34 2.30
CA ARG A 221 10.81 8.48 3.20
C ARG A 221 9.64 9.46 3.15
N TYR A 222 8.98 9.53 2.00
CA TYR A 222 7.95 10.53 1.78
C TYR A 222 6.97 10.08 0.71
N VAL A 223 5.70 10.42 0.91
CA VAL A 223 4.64 10.30 -0.09
C VAL A 223 3.84 11.60 -0.15
N ALA A 224 3.45 11.99 -1.35
CA ALA A 224 2.55 13.12 -1.58
C ALA A 224 1.69 12.88 -2.82
N THR A 225 0.59 13.60 -2.90
CA THR A 225 -0.26 13.66 -4.09
C THR A 225 -0.57 15.10 -4.44
N ILE A 226 -0.38 15.45 -5.71
CA ILE A 226 -0.65 16.77 -6.29
C ILE A 226 -1.87 16.67 -7.21
N ARG A 227 -2.75 17.68 -7.17
CA ARG A 227 -3.94 17.83 -8.02
C ARG A 227 -3.63 18.59 -9.30
#